data_5e0ca426063091162c4e8b9ac2fa9eef
#
_entry.id   5e0ca426063091162c4e8b9ac2fa9eef
#
_cell.length_a   1.000
_cell.length_b   1.000
_cell.length_c   1.000
_cell.angle_alpha   90.00
_cell.angle_beta   90.00
_cell.angle_gamma   90.00
#
_symmetry.space_group_name_H-M   'P 1'
#
loop_
_entity.id
_entity.type
_entity.pdbx_description
1 polymer ?
#
loop_
_entity_poly.entity_id
_entity_poly.type
_entity_poly.pdbx_seq_one_letter_code
_entity_poly.pdbx_strand_id
1 'polypeptide(L)'
;MILSKSYLLREAERRNISEYGTKKDQIIYENAEMHTRYDSVQKRKIYDVFLSHSSLDKKLVLTLVNLFNEAGYSVYVDWIEDTQLDRNNVNKNTAQVLRNRMNGSKGLSYVATGNAVNSKWCPWELGYFDGKKNGRCCILPIMESQIFQGQEYLGLYPYMQYVQVSGK
;
A
#
# COMPACT_ATOMS: atom_id res chain seq x y z
N MET A 1 11.71 -12.56 6.00
CA MET A 1 11.88 -11.61 7.14
C MET A 1 10.63 -10.75 7.26
N ILE A 2 10.13 -10.55 8.47
CA ILE A 2 9.07 -9.56 8.72
C ILE A 2 9.74 -8.17 8.73
N LEU A 3 9.14 -7.21 8.05
CA LEU A 3 9.67 -5.85 8.00
C LEU A 3 9.51 -5.15 9.36
N SER A 4 10.58 -4.52 9.83
CA SER A 4 10.51 -3.65 11.00
C SER A 4 10.41 -2.18 10.58
N LYS A 5 9.77 -1.38 11.41
CA LYS A 5 9.71 0.08 11.21
C LYS A 5 11.11 0.69 11.10
N SER A 6 12.02 0.25 11.97
CA SER A 6 13.41 0.72 11.95
C SER A 6 14.14 0.38 10.65
N TYR A 7 13.88 -0.79 10.06
CA TYR A 7 14.41 -1.15 8.74
C TYR A 7 13.89 -0.21 7.66
N LEU A 8 12.58 -0.01 7.60
CA LEU A 8 11.97 0.88 6.60
C LEU A 8 12.44 2.34 6.74
N LEU A 9 12.62 2.83 7.95
CA LEU A 9 13.14 4.18 8.17
C LEU A 9 14.59 4.33 7.68
N ARG A 10 15.46 3.35 7.94
CA ARG A 10 16.84 3.35 7.38
C ARG A 10 16.82 3.29 5.85
N GLU A 11 15.95 2.48 5.27
CA GLU A 11 15.79 2.42 3.81
C GLU A 11 15.26 3.75 3.24
N ALA A 12 14.37 4.42 3.95
CA ALA A 12 13.89 5.75 3.59
C ALA A 12 15.04 6.78 3.60
N GLU A 13 15.88 6.77 4.63
CA GLU A 13 17.05 7.66 4.72
C GLU A 13 18.04 7.37 3.59
N ARG A 14 18.37 6.10 3.34
CA ARG A 14 19.25 5.70 2.23
C ARG A 14 18.75 6.17 0.88
N ARG A 15 17.42 6.24 0.68
CA ARG A 15 16.76 6.68 -0.55
C ARG A 15 16.43 8.18 -0.56
N ASN A 16 16.72 8.90 0.52
CA ASN A 16 16.34 10.32 0.73
C ASN A 16 14.82 10.55 0.59
N ILE A 17 14.01 9.63 1.09
CA ILE A 17 12.55 9.75 1.12
C ILE A 17 12.15 10.64 2.29
N SER A 18 11.39 11.70 2.03
CA SER A 18 10.90 12.62 3.06
C SER A 18 9.43 12.37 3.41
N GLU A 19 9.00 12.84 4.59
CA GLU A 19 7.60 12.76 5.03
C GLU A 19 6.68 13.73 4.27
N TYR A 20 7.26 14.72 3.59
CA TYR A 20 6.53 15.86 3.03
C TYR A 20 6.28 15.78 1.52
N GLY A 21 6.57 14.64 0.89
CA GLY A 21 6.29 14.46 -0.54
C GLY A 21 6.99 15.49 -1.40
N THR A 22 8.31 15.46 -1.44
CA THR A 22 9.10 16.35 -2.31
C THR A 22 8.88 15.99 -3.78
N LYS A 23 9.24 16.92 -4.70
CA LYS A 23 9.32 16.62 -6.15
C LYS A 23 10.09 15.32 -6.44
N LYS A 24 11.01 14.95 -5.57
CA LYS A 24 11.83 13.73 -5.68
C LYS A 24 11.00 12.47 -5.39
N ASP A 25 10.07 12.54 -4.42
CA ASP A 25 9.15 11.43 -4.12
C ASP A 25 8.16 11.24 -5.26
N GLN A 26 7.75 12.34 -5.91
CA GLN A 26 6.93 12.32 -7.12
C GLN A 26 7.68 11.68 -8.30
N ILE A 27 8.97 11.98 -8.49
CA ILE A 27 9.82 11.37 -9.52
C ILE A 27 10.01 9.86 -9.28
N ILE A 28 10.18 9.46 -8.02
CA ILE A 28 10.25 8.05 -7.64
C ILE A 28 8.96 7.33 -8.04
N TYR A 29 7.83 7.99 -7.84
CA TYR A 29 6.53 7.47 -8.19
C TYR A 29 6.29 7.47 -9.71
N GLU A 30 6.68 8.53 -10.41
CA GLU A 30 6.60 8.62 -11.88
C GLU A 30 7.47 7.56 -12.56
N ASN A 31 8.64 7.25 -12.02
CA ASN A 31 9.45 6.12 -12.47
C ASN A 31 8.76 4.75 -12.20
N ALA A 32 7.95 4.67 -11.17
CA ALA A 32 7.11 3.51 -10.89
C ALA A 32 5.96 3.35 -11.90
N GLU A 33 5.51 4.44 -12.53
CA GLU A 33 4.52 4.37 -13.61
C GLU A 33 5.00 3.55 -14.82
N MET A 34 6.29 3.35 -15.00
CA MET A 34 6.82 2.46 -16.04
C MET A 34 6.31 1.02 -15.92
N HIS A 35 5.87 0.61 -14.74
CA HIS A 35 5.24 -0.70 -14.51
C HIS A 35 3.71 -0.66 -14.57
N THR A 36 3.11 0.53 -14.75
CA THR A 36 1.66 0.69 -14.81
C THR A 36 1.11 0.07 -16.09
N ARG A 37 0.17 -0.84 -15.94
CA ARG A 37 -0.53 -1.49 -17.04
C ARG A 37 -1.91 -0.86 -17.22
N TYR A 38 -2.37 -0.82 -18.47
CA TYR A 38 -3.70 -0.37 -18.82
C TYR A 38 -4.55 -1.55 -19.30
N ASP A 39 -5.78 -1.60 -18.83
CA ASP A 39 -6.78 -2.46 -19.41
C ASP A 39 -7.19 -1.86 -20.77
N SER A 40 -6.86 -2.55 -21.86
CA SER A 40 -7.15 -2.10 -23.22
C SER A 40 -8.66 -1.96 -23.52
N VAL A 41 -9.49 -2.74 -22.82
CA VAL A 41 -10.94 -2.76 -23.00
C VAL A 41 -11.61 -1.62 -22.22
N GLN A 42 -11.20 -1.40 -20.97
CA GLN A 42 -11.85 -0.43 -20.08
C GLN A 42 -11.08 0.89 -19.95
N LYS A 43 -9.94 1.04 -20.62
CA LYS A 43 -9.06 2.23 -20.58
C LYS A 43 -8.73 2.71 -19.15
N ARG A 44 -8.63 1.79 -18.21
CA ARG A 44 -8.31 2.06 -16.81
C ARG A 44 -6.93 1.55 -16.45
N LYS A 45 -6.27 2.24 -15.52
CA LYS A 45 -5.02 1.76 -14.92
C LYS A 45 -5.26 0.47 -14.14
N ILE A 46 -4.38 -0.51 -14.32
CA ILE A 46 -4.35 -1.76 -13.55
C ILE A 46 -3.11 -1.76 -12.69
N TYR A 47 -3.28 -2.06 -11.41
CA TYR A 47 -2.19 -2.18 -10.44
C TYR A 47 -2.02 -3.63 -10.02
N ASP A 48 -0.79 -4.02 -9.72
CA ASP A 48 -0.54 -5.34 -9.13
C ASP A 48 -1.01 -5.34 -7.67
N VAL A 49 -0.76 -4.25 -6.94
CA VAL A 49 -1.07 -4.13 -5.51
C VAL A 49 -1.86 -2.86 -5.21
N PHE A 50 -2.99 -3.00 -4.51
CA PHE A 50 -3.63 -1.91 -3.78
C PHE A 50 -3.03 -1.89 -2.36
N LEU A 51 -2.35 -0.80 -2.00
CA LEU A 51 -1.70 -0.67 -0.71
C LEU A 51 -2.63 0.02 0.28
N SER A 52 -3.33 -0.77 1.10
CA SER A 52 -4.19 -0.26 2.17
C SER A 52 -3.33 0.17 3.37
N HIS A 53 -3.41 1.44 3.77
CA HIS A 53 -2.49 2.02 4.75
C HIS A 53 -3.12 3.21 5.50
N SER A 54 -2.52 3.59 6.61
CA SER A 54 -2.85 4.84 7.30
C SER A 54 -2.17 6.03 6.64
N SER A 55 -2.87 7.15 6.51
CA SER A 55 -2.34 8.42 6.02
C SER A 55 -1.22 9.00 6.90
N LEU A 56 -1.08 8.51 8.13
CA LEU A 56 -0.03 8.92 9.06
C LEU A 56 1.32 8.23 8.79
N ASP A 57 1.34 7.21 7.92
CA ASP A 57 2.52 6.39 7.65
C ASP A 57 3.21 6.74 6.31
N LYS A 58 3.10 7.98 5.83
CA LYS A 58 3.56 8.40 4.49
C LYS A 58 4.98 7.96 4.16
N LYS A 59 5.94 8.21 5.06
CA LYS A 59 7.35 7.83 4.84
C LYS A 59 7.53 6.33 4.70
N LEU A 60 6.84 5.54 5.54
CA LEU A 60 6.86 4.08 5.44
C LEU A 60 6.23 3.58 4.15
N VAL A 61 5.09 4.17 3.77
CA VAL A 61 4.36 3.84 2.54
C VAL A 61 5.20 4.11 1.30
N LEU A 62 5.85 5.26 1.19
CA LEU A 62 6.76 5.58 0.08
C LEU A 62 7.93 4.60 -0.01
N THR A 63 8.48 4.21 1.14
CA THR A 63 9.55 3.20 1.17
C THR A 63 9.05 1.86 0.67
N LEU A 64 7.86 1.43 1.08
CA LEU A 64 7.23 0.20 0.60
C LEU A 64 6.96 0.26 -0.91
N VAL A 65 6.44 1.38 -1.42
CA VAL A 65 6.24 1.57 -2.87
C VAL A 65 7.54 1.34 -3.63
N ASN A 66 8.65 1.90 -3.15
CA ASN A 66 9.96 1.67 -3.77
C ASN A 66 10.36 0.20 -3.77
N LEU A 67 10.20 -0.49 -2.63
CA LEU A 67 10.54 -1.91 -2.52
C LEU A 67 9.67 -2.78 -3.45
N PHE A 68 8.38 -2.48 -3.56
CA PHE A 68 7.50 -3.18 -4.50
C PHE A 68 7.90 -2.92 -5.96
N ASN A 69 8.24 -1.68 -6.30
CA ASN A 69 8.65 -1.31 -7.65
C ASN A 69 9.98 -1.96 -8.03
N GLU A 70 10.96 -1.99 -7.13
CA GLU A 70 12.22 -2.71 -7.32
C GLU A 70 12.00 -4.21 -7.55
N ALA A 71 10.94 -4.77 -6.96
CA ALA A 71 10.50 -6.15 -7.18
C ALA A 71 9.64 -6.33 -8.46
N GLY A 72 9.38 -5.25 -9.22
CA GLY A 72 8.64 -5.28 -10.48
C GLY A 72 7.12 -5.20 -10.34
N TYR A 73 6.59 -4.77 -9.19
CA TYR A 73 5.16 -4.63 -8.94
C TYR A 73 4.71 -3.18 -8.99
N SER A 74 3.64 -2.91 -9.72
CA SER A 74 2.94 -1.62 -9.70
C SER A 74 2.03 -1.53 -8.47
N VAL A 75 2.04 -0.36 -7.80
CA VAL A 75 1.34 -0.14 -6.54
C VAL A 75 0.42 1.06 -6.63
N TYR A 76 -0.83 0.90 -6.19
CA TYR A 76 -1.75 2.02 -6.00
C TYR A 76 -1.63 2.57 -4.57
N VAL A 77 -1.44 3.88 -4.48
CA VAL A 77 -1.49 4.66 -3.24
C VAL A 77 -2.37 5.89 -3.49
N ASP A 78 -3.45 6.03 -2.74
CA ASP A 78 -4.51 6.99 -2.99
C ASP A 78 -4.06 8.46 -3.01
N TRP A 79 -3.30 8.91 -2.01
CA TRP A 79 -2.85 10.31 -1.91
C TRP A 79 -1.79 10.69 -2.96
N ILE A 80 -1.24 9.73 -3.67
CA ILE A 80 -0.33 9.95 -4.79
C ILE A 80 -1.11 10.00 -6.12
N GLU A 81 -1.96 8.99 -6.37
CA GLU A 81 -2.71 8.86 -7.62
C GLU A 81 -3.96 9.75 -7.67
N ASP A 82 -4.65 9.84 -6.57
CA ASP A 82 -5.92 10.56 -6.46
C ASP A 82 -5.77 11.69 -5.42
N THR A 83 -4.92 12.68 -5.72
CA THR A 83 -4.53 13.77 -4.80
C THR A 83 -5.69 14.61 -4.27
N GLN A 84 -6.85 14.57 -4.94
CA GLN A 84 -8.07 15.26 -4.52
C GLN A 84 -8.93 14.41 -3.58
N LEU A 85 -8.55 13.17 -3.33
CA LEU A 85 -9.28 12.26 -2.46
C LEU A 85 -9.10 12.65 -0.99
N ASP A 86 -10.15 13.17 -0.36
CA ASP A 86 -10.15 13.46 1.07
C ASP A 86 -10.60 12.25 1.88
N ARG A 87 -9.65 11.53 2.47
CA ARG A 87 -9.94 10.37 3.34
C ARG A 87 -10.56 10.76 4.69
N ASN A 88 -10.48 12.01 5.08
CA ASN A 88 -11.15 12.49 6.29
C ASN A 88 -12.65 12.67 6.08
N ASN A 89 -13.06 12.86 4.83
CA ASN A 89 -14.45 13.01 4.44
C ASN A 89 -15.00 11.69 3.91
N VAL A 90 -15.65 10.93 4.78
CA VAL A 90 -16.29 9.65 4.42
C VAL A 90 -17.58 9.94 3.66
N ASN A 91 -17.51 9.91 2.32
CA ASN A 91 -18.67 10.12 1.45
C ASN A 91 -18.73 9.10 0.32
N LYS A 92 -19.85 9.10 -0.41
CA LYS A 92 -20.09 8.16 -1.51
C LYS A 92 -19.07 8.27 -2.65
N ASN A 93 -18.60 9.47 -2.95
CA ASN A 93 -17.63 9.70 -4.04
C ASN A 93 -16.26 9.13 -3.66
N THR A 94 -15.78 9.40 -2.44
CA THR A 94 -14.54 8.81 -1.93
C THR A 94 -14.59 7.29 -1.97
N ALA A 95 -15.68 6.70 -1.48
CA ALA A 95 -15.88 5.25 -1.51
C ALA A 95 -15.91 4.70 -2.94
N GLN A 96 -16.53 5.42 -3.88
CA GLN A 96 -16.60 4.98 -5.28
C GLN A 96 -15.23 5.00 -5.97
N VAL A 97 -14.43 6.04 -5.74
CA VAL A 97 -13.05 6.10 -6.26
C VAL A 97 -12.24 4.92 -5.74
N LEU A 98 -12.26 4.67 -4.43
CA LEU A 98 -11.53 3.55 -3.83
C LEU A 98 -12.00 2.20 -4.39
N ARG A 99 -13.31 1.98 -4.54
CA ARG A 99 -13.84 0.75 -5.18
C ARG A 99 -13.32 0.58 -6.61
N ASN A 100 -13.29 1.64 -7.40
CA ASN A 100 -12.80 1.59 -8.77
C ASN A 100 -11.32 1.21 -8.81
N ARG A 101 -10.51 1.75 -7.90
CA ARG A 101 -9.08 1.43 -7.79
C ARG A 101 -8.85 0.00 -7.30
N MET A 102 -9.60 -0.44 -6.29
CA MET A 102 -9.57 -1.82 -5.82
C MET A 102 -9.99 -2.80 -6.93
N ASN A 103 -11.02 -2.50 -7.70
CA ASN A 103 -11.44 -3.33 -8.84
C ASN A 103 -10.35 -3.41 -9.92
N GLY A 104 -9.57 -2.35 -10.11
CA GLY A 104 -8.42 -2.28 -11.01
C GLY A 104 -7.14 -2.87 -10.45
N SER A 105 -7.13 -3.43 -9.25
CA SER A 105 -5.96 -4.02 -8.62
C SER A 105 -6.06 -5.54 -8.56
N LYS A 106 -4.92 -6.25 -8.65
CA LYS A 106 -4.88 -7.72 -8.65
C LYS A 106 -4.93 -8.29 -7.23
N GLY A 107 -4.26 -7.62 -6.29
CA GLY A 107 -4.22 -8.00 -4.88
C GLY A 107 -4.25 -6.78 -3.97
N LEU A 108 -4.58 -6.98 -2.70
CA LEU A 108 -4.51 -5.97 -1.65
C LEU A 108 -3.46 -6.37 -0.61
N SER A 109 -2.58 -5.44 -0.28
CA SER A 109 -1.67 -5.55 0.85
C SER A 109 -2.08 -4.58 1.95
N TYR A 110 -2.50 -5.10 3.09
CA TYR A 110 -2.84 -4.32 4.28
C TYR A 110 -1.57 -4.02 5.09
N VAL A 111 -1.16 -2.77 5.12
CA VAL A 111 0.02 -2.32 5.89
C VAL A 111 -0.38 -2.20 7.36
N ALA A 112 -0.06 -3.22 8.13
CA ALA A 112 -0.44 -3.31 9.53
C ALA A 112 0.59 -2.58 10.41
N THR A 113 0.27 -1.35 10.78
CA THR A 113 1.00 -0.49 11.72
C THR A 113 0.11 -0.15 12.90
N GLY A 114 0.68 0.44 13.96
CA GLY A 114 -0.11 0.99 15.05
C GLY A 114 -1.10 2.08 14.59
N ASN A 115 -0.78 2.84 13.55
CA ASN A 115 -1.67 3.84 12.97
C ASN A 115 -2.82 3.23 12.16
N ALA A 116 -2.60 2.09 11.52
CA ALA A 116 -3.62 1.41 10.71
C ALA A 116 -4.81 0.93 11.55
N VAL A 117 -4.58 0.57 12.82
CA VAL A 117 -5.63 0.15 13.77
C VAL A 117 -6.71 1.23 13.94
N ASN A 118 -6.33 2.50 13.87
CA ASN A 118 -7.24 3.63 14.03
C ASN A 118 -7.80 4.14 12.69
N SER A 119 -7.43 3.56 11.58
CA SER A 119 -7.94 3.93 10.27
C SER A 119 -9.38 3.46 10.09
N LYS A 120 -10.24 4.37 9.61
CA LYS A 120 -11.63 4.02 9.25
C LYS A 120 -11.70 3.27 7.92
N TRP A 121 -10.76 3.54 7.02
CA TRP A 121 -10.78 3.00 5.66
C TRP A 121 -10.11 1.64 5.54
N CYS A 122 -9.00 1.39 6.24
CA CYS A 122 -8.25 0.15 6.07
C CYS A 122 -9.09 -1.13 6.30
N PRO A 123 -9.91 -1.25 7.37
CA PRO A 123 -10.78 -2.41 7.55
C PRO A 123 -11.84 -2.53 6.47
N TRP A 124 -12.41 -1.39 6.04
CA TRP A 124 -13.41 -1.36 4.98
C TRP A 124 -12.83 -1.78 3.63
N GLU A 125 -11.65 -1.29 3.28
CA GLU A 125 -10.92 -1.66 2.06
C GLU A 125 -10.63 -3.16 2.04
N LEU A 126 -10.11 -3.70 3.15
CA LEU A 126 -9.81 -5.12 3.29
C LEU A 126 -11.05 -5.98 3.09
N GLY A 127 -12.15 -5.68 3.78
CA GLY A 127 -13.40 -6.43 3.67
C GLY A 127 -14.04 -6.34 2.28
N TYR A 128 -14.01 -5.16 1.66
CA TYR A 128 -14.51 -5.00 0.29
C TYR A 128 -13.68 -5.82 -0.71
N PHE A 129 -12.35 -5.73 -0.61
CA PHE A 129 -11.45 -6.43 -1.52
C PHE A 129 -11.54 -7.95 -1.37
N ASP A 130 -11.59 -8.43 -0.13
CA ASP A 130 -11.75 -9.85 0.19
C ASP A 130 -13.02 -10.43 -0.47
N GLY A 131 -14.16 -9.82 -0.21
CA GLY A 131 -15.43 -10.26 -0.78
C GLY A 131 -15.49 -10.14 -2.31
N LYS A 132 -14.79 -9.16 -2.90
CA LYS A 132 -14.83 -8.91 -4.35
C LYS A 132 -13.84 -9.75 -5.14
N LYS A 133 -12.68 -10.07 -4.54
CA LYS A 133 -11.53 -10.70 -5.21
C LYS A 133 -11.18 -12.09 -4.66
N ASN A 134 -12.12 -12.75 -3.98
CA ASN A 134 -11.95 -14.12 -3.47
C ASN A 134 -10.66 -14.28 -2.64
N GLY A 135 -10.48 -13.44 -1.64
CA GLY A 135 -9.38 -13.57 -0.68
C GLY A 135 -8.00 -13.20 -1.20
N ARG A 136 -7.88 -12.43 -2.28
CA ARG A 136 -6.58 -11.94 -2.78
C ARG A 136 -6.03 -10.80 -1.94
N CYS A 137 -6.01 -11.02 -0.62
CA CYS A 137 -5.54 -10.09 0.40
C CYS A 137 -4.38 -10.70 1.16
N CYS A 138 -3.45 -9.87 1.59
CA CYS A 138 -2.41 -10.26 2.52
C CYS A 138 -2.16 -9.13 3.54
N ILE A 139 -1.64 -9.51 4.68
CA ILE A 139 -1.21 -8.58 5.71
C ILE A 139 0.29 -8.36 5.60
N LEU A 140 0.69 -7.11 5.53
CA LEU A 140 2.09 -6.69 5.60
C LEU A 140 2.35 -6.10 6.98
N PRO A 141 2.80 -6.92 7.95
CA PRO A 141 3.03 -6.45 9.30
C PRO A 141 4.31 -5.62 9.35
N ILE A 142 4.20 -4.41 9.92
CA ILE A 142 5.35 -3.55 10.21
C ILE A 142 5.59 -3.58 11.71
N MET A 143 6.62 -4.28 12.12
CA MET A 143 6.94 -4.49 13.53
C MET A 143 7.57 -3.24 14.13
N GLU A 144 6.99 -2.70 15.20
CA GLU A 144 7.57 -1.64 16.03
C GLU A 144 8.32 -2.23 17.26
N SER A 145 7.88 -3.42 17.68
CA SER A 145 8.47 -4.21 18.75
C SER A 145 8.52 -5.69 18.35
N GLN A 146 9.02 -6.56 19.21
CA GLN A 146 9.06 -8.01 18.93
C GLN A 146 7.67 -8.67 18.90
N ILE A 147 6.63 -7.96 19.32
CA ILE A 147 5.26 -8.48 19.37
C ILE A 147 4.39 -7.64 18.42
N PHE A 148 3.90 -8.28 17.37
CA PHE A 148 2.86 -7.71 16.54
C PHE A 148 1.50 -7.88 17.24
N GLN A 149 0.90 -6.75 17.62
CA GLN A 149 -0.48 -6.72 18.12
C GLN A 149 -1.38 -6.19 17.00
N GLY A 150 -1.96 -7.12 16.26
CA GLY A 150 -2.95 -6.82 15.23
C GLY A 150 -4.37 -7.02 15.74
N GLN A 151 -5.34 -6.61 14.92
CA GLN A 151 -6.74 -6.91 15.16
C GLN A 151 -7.00 -8.40 14.84
N GLU A 152 -7.92 -9.04 15.56
CA GLU A 152 -8.17 -10.49 15.44
C GLU A 152 -8.44 -10.95 13.99
N TYR A 153 -9.21 -10.17 13.22
CA TYR A 153 -9.55 -10.52 11.85
C TYR A 153 -8.34 -10.51 10.88
N LEU A 154 -7.25 -9.85 11.23
CA LEU A 154 -6.03 -9.89 10.41
C LEU A 154 -5.42 -11.30 10.35
N GLY A 155 -5.67 -12.12 11.36
CA GLY A 155 -5.27 -13.53 11.39
C GLY A 155 -5.98 -14.43 10.37
N LEU A 156 -7.02 -13.93 9.69
CA LEU A 156 -7.70 -14.64 8.61
C LEU A 156 -6.91 -14.64 7.29
N TYR A 157 -5.90 -13.78 7.16
CA TYR A 157 -5.17 -13.55 5.93
C TYR A 157 -3.70 -13.97 6.03
N PRO A 158 -3.08 -14.39 4.93
CA PRO A 158 -1.67 -14.72 4.91
C PRO A 158 -0.82 -13.47 5.20
N TYR A 159 0.28 -13.66 5.93
CA TYR A 159 1.26 -12.61 6.16
C TYR A 159 2.29 -12.56 5.03
N MET A 160 2.52 -11.35 4.52
CA MET A 160 3.58 -11.10 3.55
C MET A 160 4.93 -11.07 4.26
N GLN A 161 5.93 -11.68 3.64
CA GLN A 161 7.31 -11.64 4.09
C GLN A 161 8.19 -10.99 3.03
N TYR A 162 9.14 -10.18 3.48
CA TYR A 162 10.18 -9.65 2.61
C TYR A 162 11.34 -10.64 2.51
N VAL A 163 11.68 -11.00 1.29
CA VAL A 163 12.84 -11.86 1.00
C VAL A 163 13.80 -11.06 0.12
N GLN A 164 14.98 -10.78 0.64
CA GLN A 164 16.04 -10.20 -0.16
C GLN A 164 16.70 -11.33 -0.97
N VAL A 165 16.46 -11.32 -2.28
CA VAL A 165 17.18 -12.22 -3.18
C VAL A 165 18.53 -11.60 -3.43
N SER A 166 19.59 -12.25 -2.94
CA SER A 166 20.98 -11.87 -3.27
C SER A 166 21.11 -11.94 -4.79
N GLY A 167 21.43 -10.79 -5.39
CA GLY A 167 21.49 -10.61 -6.83
C GLY A 167 22.44 -11.60 -7.51
N LYS A 168 22.04 -11.99 -8.71
CA LYS A 168 22.96 -12.56 -9.70
C LYS A 168 23.95 -11.50 -10.17
#